data_caace8a43f3ea2c04cc070d5b877faff
#
_entry.id   caace8a43f3ea2c04cc070d5b877faff
#
_cell.length_a   1.000
_cell.length_b   1.000
_cell.length_c   1.000
_cell.angle_alpha   90.00
_cell.angle_beta   90.00
_cell.angle_gamma   90.00
#
_symmetry.space_group_name_H-M   'P 1'
#
loop_
_entity.id
_entity.type
_entity.pdbx_description
1 polymer ?
#
loop_
_entity_poly.entity_id
_entity_poly.type
_entity_poly.pdbx_seq_one_letter_code
_entity_poly.pdbx_strand_id
1 'polypeptide(L)'
;MLKTTIFAGFLGVSLVSPGFAATQPVAEYGDWRMFVSGAGQSKNCYIAGEPKRSMPKNARRGDVFLIVAHRPGQGVRNEVSVRIGYPFSATSEPFARVGSDEYAFFTGVQVENGADEWAWLETLDDQSRLVTAMKRGNELVFKGTSARGTLTTDSYSLKGVTAAMKSLDAACPAP
;
A
#
# COMPACT_ATOMS: atom_id res chain seq x y z
N MET A 1 -14.46 72.66 -17.02
CA MET A 1 -14.78 71.67 -15.98
C MET A 1 -14.46 70.30 -16.56
N LEU A 2 -13.29 69.74 -16.23
CA LEU A 2 -12.79 68.50 -16.76
C LEU A 2 -13.01 67.39 -15.73
N LYS A 3 -13.85 66.40 -16.04
CA LYS A 3 -14.11 65.23 -15.17
C LYS A 3 -13.12 64.14 -15.49
N THR A 4 -12.19 63.88 -14.57
CA THR A 4 -11.24 62.77 -14.64
C THR A 4 -11.89 61.49 -14.05
N THR A 5 -12.10 60.48 -14.88
CA THR A 5 -12.61 59.20 -14.45
C THR A 5 -11.44 58.27 -14.16
N ILE A 6 -11.29 57.85 -12.91
CA ILE A 6 -10.26 56.89 -12.47
C ILE A 6 -10.81 55.48 -12.64
N PHE A 7 -10.15 54.67 -13.53
CA PHE A 7 -10.42 53.24 -13.71
C PHE A 7 -9.57 52.46 -12.67
N ALA A 8 -10.21 51.87 -11.67
CA ALA A 8 -9.56 50.97 -10.73
C ALA A 8 -9.51 49.55 -11.36
N GLY A 9 -8.32 49.15 -11.79
CA GLY A 9 -8.08 47.79 -12.27
C GLY A 9 -7.98 46.81 -11.09
N PHE A 10 -8.91 45.85 -11.01
CA PHE A 10 -8.84 44.70 -10.09
C PHE A 10 -7.87 43.67 -10.64
N LEU A 11 -6.68 43.55 -10.05
CA LEU A 11 -5.80 42.38 -10.29
C LEU A 11 -6.37 41.17 -9.53
N GLY A 12 -6.98 40.24 -10.26
CA GLY A 12 -7.39 38.96 -9.72
C GLY A 12 -6.17 38.06 -9.47
N VAL A 13 -5.81 37.85 -8.20
CA VAL A 13 -4.81 36.85 -7.82
C VAL A 13 -5.46 35.49 -7.89
N SER A 14 -5.13 34.70 -8.92
CA SER A 14 -5.52 33.29 -9.02
C SER A 14 -4.71 32.48 -8.01
N LEU A 15 -5.37 32.00 -6.95
CA LEU A 15 -4.82 31.03 -6.01
C LEU A 15 -4.74 29.67 -6.70
N VAL A 16 -3.54 29.28 -7.14
CA VAL A 16 -3.25 27.91 -7.60
C VAL A 16 -3.14 27.04 -6.36
N SER A 17 -4.18 26.24 -6.08
CA SER A 17 -4.12 25.21 -5.04
C SER A 17 -3.09 24.16 -5.46
N PRO A 18 -2.14 23.76 -4.57
CA PRO A 18 -1.26 22.65 -4.85
C PRO A 18 -2.10 21.37 -4.86
N GLY A 19 -2.40 20.85 -6.05
CA GLY A 19 -2.97 19.53 -6.21
C GLY A 19 -1.96 18.50 -5.71
N PHE A 20 -2.35 17.63 -4.78
CA PHE A 20 -1.57 16.43 -4.46
C PHE A 20 -1.48 15.60 -5.74
N ALA A 21 -0.31 15.59 -6.37
CA ALA A 21 -0.07 14.71 -7.51
C ALA A 21 -0.16 13.27 -7.01
N ALA A 22 -1.12 12.51 -7.53
CA ALA A 22 -1.19 11.07 -7.28
C ALA A 22 0.15 10.45 -7.74
N THR A 23 0.78 9.69 -6.85
CA THR A 23 2.05 9.02 -7.16
C THR A 23 1.84 8.06 -8.33
N GLN A 24 2.46 8.32 -9.48
CA GLN A 24 2.35 7.46 -10.65
C GLN A 24 3.30 6.27 -10.51
N PRO A 25 2.91 5.08 -10.97
CA PRO A 25 3.81 3.94 -11.00
C PRO A 25 4.97 4.21 -11.97
N VAL A 26 6.18 3.81 -11.57
CA VAL A 26 7.38 3.92 -12.42
C VAL A 26 7.53 2.71 -13.35
N ALA A 27 6.89 1.59 -13.03
CA ALA A 27 6.84 0.38 -13.86
C ALA A 27 5.66 -0.52 -13.47
N GLU A 28 5.27 -1.41 -14.40
CA GLU A 28 4.23 -2.42 -14.20
C GLU A 28 4.75 -3.80 -14.59
N TYR A 29 4.41 -4.81 -13.78
CA TYR A 29 4.84 -6.19 -13.92
C TYR A 29 3.63 -7.12 -13.72
N GLY A 30 2.92 -7.43 -14.77
CA GLY A 30 1.70 -8.23 -14.69
C GLY A 30 0.62 -7.55 -13.84
N ASP A 31 0.34 -8.11 -12.67
CA ASP A 31 -0.68 -7.58 -11.76
C ASP A 31 -0.10 -6.66 -10.65
N TRP A 32 1.18 -6.31 -10.76
CA TRP A 32 1.92 -5.50 -9.79
C TRP A 32 2.44 -4.21 -10.37
N ARG A 33 2.31 -3.13 -9.63
CA ARG A 33 2.83 -1.79 -9.97
C ARG A 33 3.96 -1.43 -9.02
N MET A 34 5.00 -0.79 -9.56
CA MET A 34 6.15 -0.34 -8.80
C MET A 34 6.13 1.18 -8.65
N PHE A 35 6.50 1.65 -7.47
CA PHE A 35 6.56 3.05 -7.12
C PHE A 35 7.91 3.36 -6.46
N VAL A 36 8.43 4.56 -6.75
CA VAL A 36 9.64 5.10 -6.12
C VAL A 36 9.36 6.55 -5.73
N SER A 37 9.68 6.89 -4.49
CA SER A 37 9.55 8.25 -3.97
C SER A 37 10.73 8.61 -3.07
N GLY A 38 10.95 9.91 -2.85
CA GLY A 38 12.05 10.42 -2.06
C GLY A 38 13.43 10.20 -2.69
N ALA A 39 14.46 10.60 -1.95
CA ALA A 39 15.87 10.44 -2.33
C ALA A 39 16.75 10.28 -1.07
N GLY A 40 17.96 9.74 -1.23
CA GLY A 40 18.89 9.53 -0.12
C GLY A 40 18.24 8.76 1.04
N GLN A 41 18.30 9.29 2.24
CA GLN A 41 17.74 8.68 3.45
C GLN A 41 16.22 8.56 3.44
N SER A 42 15.51 9.41 2.69
CA SER A 42 14.04 9.38 2.57
C SER A 42 13.56 8.52 1.39
N LYS A 43 14.47 7.82 0.68
CA LYS A 43 14.09 6.99 -0.46
C LYS A 43 13.21 5.84 -0.02
N ASN A 44 12.04 5.71 -0.69
CA ASN A 44 11.07 4.67 -0.47
C ASN A 44 10.70 4.04 -1.82
N CYS A 45 10.89 2.74 -1.95
CA CYS A 45 10.48 1.96 -3.09
C CYS A 45 9.46 0.92 -2.62
N TYR A 46 8.39 0.71 -3.40
CA TYR A 46 7.45 -0.35 -3.09
C TYR A 46 6.77 -0.88 -4.35
N ILE A 47 6.32 -2.11 -4.26
CA ILE A 47 5.40 -2.70 -5.22
C ILE A 47 4.04 -2.86 -4.57
N ALA A 48 2.97 -2.67 -5.35
CA ALA A 48 1.60 -2.80 -4.89
C ALA A 48 0.78 -3.65 -5.85
N GLY A 49 -0.04 -4.53 -5.30
CA GLY A 49 -1.03 -5.32 -6.00
C GLY A 49 -2.44 -5.06 -5.45
N GLU A 50 -3.43 -5.04 -6.33
CA GLU A 50 -4.84 -4.99 -5.97
C GLU A 50 -5.47 -6.38 -6.01
N PRO A 51 -6.46 -6.70 -5.17
CA PRO A 51 -7.10 -7.99 -5.20
C PRO A 51 -7.88 -8.18 -6.51
N LYS A 52 -7.76 -9.38 -7.09
CA LYS A 52 -8.56 -9.78 -8.26
C LYS A 52 -9.96 -10.22 -7.87
N ARG A 53 -10.14 -10.63 -6.62
CA ARG A 53 -11.42 -11.03 -6.06
C ARG A 53 -11.50 -10.62 -4.60
N SER A 54 -12.64 -10.08 -4.22
CA SER A 54 -12.95 -9.66 -2.86
C SER A 54 -14.30 -10.20 -2.43
N MET A 55 -14.37 -10.76 -1.23
CA MET A 55 -15.59 -11.29 -0.65
C MET A 55 -15.81 -10.75 0.76
N PRO A 56 -17.05 -10.43 1.15
CA PRO A 56 -18.26 -10.38 0.30
C PRO A 56 -18.20 -9.25 -0.71
N LYS A 57 -18.79 -9.43 -1.89
CA LYS A 57 -18.75 -8.45 -3.01
C LYS A 57 -19.36 -7.09 -2.68
N ASN A 58 -20.27 -7.04 -1.72
CA ASN A 58 -20.98 -5.82 -1.30
C ASN A 58 -20.39 -5.17 -0.05
N ALA A 59 -19.21 -5.60 0.40
CA ALA A 59 -18.53 -4.94 1.52
C ALA A 59 -18.21 -3.48 1.15
N ARG A 60 -18.70 -2.54 1.96
CA ARG A 60 -18.37 -1.12 1.81
C ARG A 60 -17.02 -0.85 2.43
N ARG A 61 -16.02 -0.53 1.62
CA ARG A 61 -14.65 -0.24 2.05
C ARG A 61 -13.93 0.66 1.05
N GLY A 62 -12.86 1.29 1.48
CA GLY A 62 -11.95 2.04 0.63
C GLY A 62 -11.04 1.14 -0.20
N ASP A 63 -9.96 1.73 -0.70
CA ASP A 63 -8.96 1.03 -1.52
C ASP A 63 -8.26 -0.08 -0.74
N VAL A 64 -7.96 -1.16 -1.44
CA VAL A 64 -7.35 -2.38 -0.90
C VAL A 64 -6.07 -2.67 -1.64
N PHE A 65 -4.95 -2.79 -0.90
CA PHE A 65 -3.63 -3.05 -1.48
C PHE A 65 -2.84 -4.04 -0.65
N LEU A 66 -2.11 -4.90 -1.32
CA LEU A 66 -0.98 -5.65 -0.76
C LEU A 66 0.30 -4.97 -1.25
N ILE A 67 1.17 -4.61 -0.31
CA ILE A 67 2.38 -3.82 -0.58
C ILE A 67 3.60 -4.58 -0.08
N VAL A 68 4.69 -4.53 -0.84
CA VAL A 68 6.03 -4.90 -0.37
C VAL A 68 6.93 -3.68 -0.54
N ALA A 69 7.54 -3.23 0.55
CA ALA A 69 8.33 -1.99 0.58
C ALA A 69 9.78 -2.20 1.00
N HIS A 70 10.67 -1.37 0.44
CA HIS A 70 12.05 -1.16 0.85
C HIS A 70 12.28 0.30 1.20
N ARG A 71 12.86 0.57 2.37
CA ARG A 71 13.29 1.90 2.81
C ARG A 71 14.76 1.82 3.29
N PRO A 72 15.74 1.89 2.36
CA PRO A 72 17.16 1.66 2.68
C PRO A 72 17.66 2.56 3.79
N GLY A 73 17.29 3.84 3.79
CA GLY A 73 17.71 4.80 4.82
C GLY A 73 17.15 4.51 6.23
N GLN A 74 16.17 3.61 6.34
CA GLN A 74 15.60 3.15 7.61
C GLN A 74 15.97 1.70 7.92
N GLY A 75 16.79 1.05 7.08
CA GLY A 75 17.13 -0.36 7.22
C GLY A 75 15.95 -1.32 6.95
N VAL A 76 14.85 -0.83 6.36
CA VAL A 76 13.65 -1.63 6.11
C VAL A 76 13.74 -2.33 4.76
N ARG A 77 13.57 -3.65 4.78
CA ARG A 77 13.55 -4.49 3.59
C ARG A 77 12.44 -5.54 3.68
N ASN A 78 11.81 -5.81 2.53
CA ASN A 78 10.72 -6.78 2.39
C ASN A 78 9.53 -6.53 3.35
N GLU A 79 9.32 -5.30 3.82
CA GLU A 79 8.15 -5.03 4.65
C GLU A 79 6.88 -5.31 3.87
N VAL A 80 6.12 -6.28 4.34
CA VAL A 80 4.82 -6.64 3.76
C VAL A 80 3.72 -6.01 4.61
N SER A 81 2.86 -5.24 3.94
CA SER A 81 1.70 -4.61 4.56
C SER A 81 0.46 -4.76 3.69
N VAL A 82 -0.69 -4.76 4.33
CA VAL A 82 -2.00 -4.80 3.66
C VAL A 82 -2.85 -3.65 4.17
N ARG A 83 -3.37 -2.84 3.24
CA ARG A 83 -4.47 -1.94 3.50
C ARG A 83 -5.77 -2.64 3.13
N ILE A 84 -6.68 -2.75 4.09
CA ILE A 84 -7.92 -3.52 3.89
C ILE A 84 -9.14 -2.63 3.58
N GLY A 85 -8.99 -1.29 3.67
CA GLY A 85 -9.98 -0.30 3.29
C GLY A 85 -11.14 -0.13 4.28
N TYR A 86 -10.98 -0.58 5.51
CA TYR A 86 -11.87 -0.33 6.65
C TYR A 86 -11.07 -0.48 7.97
N PRO A 87 -11.49 0.12 9.09
CA PRO A 87 -10.87 -0.13 10.39
C PRO A 87 -11.03 -1.59 10.80
N PHE A 88 -9.93 -2.24 11.16
CA PHE A 88 -9.95 -3.59 11.72
C PHE A 88 -10.71 -3.66 13.04
N SER A 89 -11.29 -4.82 13.35
CA SER A 89 -11.71 -5.14 14.71
C SER A 89 -10.49 -5.22 15.63
N ALA A 90 -10.62 -4.76 16.88
CA ALA A 90 -9.57 -4.91 17.89
C ALA A 90 -9.22 -6.39 18.18
N THR A 91 -10.15 -7.31 17.90
CA THR A 91 -9.97 -8.75 18.05
C THR A 91 -9.71 -9.45 16.70
N SER A 92 -9.41 -8.69 15.63
CA SER A 92 -9.07 -9.29 14.34
C SER A 92 -7.71 -9.98 14.43
N GLU A 93 -7.65 -11.20 13.92
CA GLU A 93 -6.42 -11.97 13.70
C GLU A 93 -6.22 -12.14 12.19
N PRO A 94 -5.77 -11.08 11.49
CA PRO A 94 -5.62 -11.16 10.06
C PRO A 94 -4.45 -12.07 9.67
N PHE A 95 -4.60 -12.76 8.54
CA PHE A 95 -3.53 -13.59 8.00
C PHE A 95 -3.51 -13.59 6.47
N ALA A 96 -2.32 -13.83 5.91
CA ALA A 96 -2.13 -14.16 4.51
C ALA A 96 -1.84 -15.65 4.35
N ARG A 97 -2.31 -16.24 3.23
CA ARG A 97 -2.02 -17.62 2.85
C ARG A 97 -1.51 -17.70 1.42
N VAL A 98 -0.41 -18.43 1.23
CA VAL A 98 0.13 -18.79 -0.09
C VAL A 98 0.32 -20.32 -0.14
N GLY A 99 -0.42 -21.00 -0.99
CA GLY A 99 -0.47 -22.48 -0.96
C GLY A 99 -1.02 -22.99 0.38
N SER A 100 -0.22 -23.75 1.11
CA SER A 100 -0.54 -24.28 2.45
C SER A 100 -0.04 -23.40 3.61
N ASP A 101 0.88 -22.47 3.33
CA ASP A 101 1.56 -21.71 4.36
C ASP A 101 0.74 -20.47 4.76
N GLU A 102 0.58 -20.27 6.07
CA GLU A 102 -0.12 -19.12 6.66
C GLU A 102 0.86 -18.21 7.41
N TYR A 103 0.60 -16.91 7.33
CA TYR A 103 1.40 -15.84 7.90
C TYR A 103 0.48 -14.89 8.67
N ALA A 104 0.66 -14.81 9.97
CA ALA A 104 -0.13 -13.92 10.84
C ALA A 104 0.31 -12.46 10.70
N PHE A 105 -0.65 -11.55 10.82
CA PHE A 105 -0.44 -10.11 10.78
C PHE A 105 -0.97 -9.47 12.06
N PHE A 106 -0.31 -8.41 12.53
CA PHE A 106 -0.88 -7.49 13.51
C PHE A 106 -1.48 -6.26 12.82
N THR A 107 -2.42 -5.57 13.47
CA THR A 107 -3.13 -4.42 12.92
C THR A 107 -2.72 -3.12 13.58
N GLY A 108 -2.92 -1.98 12.88
CA GLY A 108 -2.72 -0.66 13.45
C GLY A 108 -3.61 -0.37 14.67
N VAL A 109 -4.79 -0.98 14.75
CA VAL A 109 -5.68 -0.92 15.92
C VAL A 109 -5.02 -1.54 17.15
N GLN A 110 -4.34 -2.70 16.98
CA GLN A 110 -3.69 -3.41 18.10
C GLN A 110 -2.48 -2.66 18.67
N VAL A 111 -1.83 -1.82 17.87
CA VAL A 111 -0.66 -1.03 18.28
C VAL A 111 -0.97 0.46 18.45
N GLU A 112 -2.23 0.86 18.32
CA GLU A 112 -2.76 2.20 18.55
C GLU A 112 -1.97 3.32 17.82
N ASN A 113 -1.49 3.03 16.60
CA ASN A 113 -0.68 3.97 15.82
C ASN A 113 -1.50 4.85 14.85
N GLY A 114 -2.84 4.79 14.90
CA GLY A 114 -3.76 5.54 14.04
C GLY A 114 -3.89 5.00 12.61
N ALA A 115 -3.25 3.90 12.28
CA ALA A 115 -3.32 3.25 10.97
C ALA A 115 -4.32 2.09 10.96
N ASP A 116 -5.55 2.32 11.39
CA ASP A 116 -6.57 1.32 11.70
C ASP A 116 -6.97 0.41 10.54
N GLU A 117 -6.71 0.84 9.28
CA GLU A 117 -6.97 0.07 8.08
C GLU A 117 -5.80 -0.80 7.62
N TRP A 118 -4.68 -0.78 8.35
CA TRP A 118 -3.45 -1.43 7.96
C TRP A 118 -3.09 -2.62 8.85
N ALA A 119 -2.45 -3.61 8.23
CA ALA A 119 -1.85 -4.75 8.92
C ALA A 119 -0.45 -5.03 8.38
N TRP A 120 0.45 -5.54 9.24
CA TRP A 120 1.86 -5.84 8.95
C TRP A 120 2.26 -7.19 9.52
N LEU A 121 3.28 -7.81 8.93
CA LEU A 121 3.98 -8.93 9.53
C LEU A 121 4.92 -8.43 10.65
N GLU A 122 4.94 -9.15 11.75
CA GLU A 122 5.68 -8.74 12.95
C GLU A 122 7.19 -8.91 12.79
N THR A 123 7.64 -10.03 12.22
CA THR A 123 9.06 -10.39 12.18
C THR A 123 9.68 -10.27 10.79
N LEU A 124 10.99 -9.95 10.74
CA LEU A 124 11.75 -9.92 9.49
C LEU A 124 11.83 -11.31 8.82
N ASP A 125 11.82 -12.38 9.64
CA ASP A 125 11.82 -13.75 9.13
C ASP A 125 10.53 -14.06 8.38
N ASP A 126 9.36 -13.76 8.96
CA ASP A 126 8.07 -13.96 8.31
C ASP A 126 7.90 -13.10 7.05
N GLN A 127 8.42 -11.88 7.05
CA GLN A 127 8.44 -11.05 5.85
C GLN A 127 9.25 -11.70 4.72
N SER A 128 10.44 -12.20 5.03
CA SER A 128 11.31 -12.88 4.06
C SER A 128 10.70 -14.20 3.55
N ARG A 129 10.08 -14.96 4.45
CA ARG A 129 9.37 -16.23 4.13
C ARG A 129 8.16 -15.95 3.24
N LEU A 130 7.32 -14.97 3.58
CA LEU A 130 6.15 -14.62 2.76
C LEU A 130 6.56 -14.13 1.38
N VAL A 131 7.55 -13.23 1.27
CA VAL A 131 8.06 -12.76 -0.03
C VAL A 131 8.60 -13.94 -0.87
N THR A 132 9.28 -14.91 -0.23
CA THR A 132 9.75 -16.13 -0.91
C THR A 132 8.57 -16.99 -1.41
N ALA A 133 7.53 -17.16 -0.59
CA ALA A 133 6.33 -17.89 -0.97
C ALA A 133 5.58 -17.17 -2.12
N MET A 134 5.47 -15.83 -2.07
CA MET A 134 4.87 -15.03 -3.14
C MET A 134 5.58 -15.23 -4.48
N LYS A 135 6.92 -15.29 -4.49
CA LYS A 135 7.70 -15.50 -5.73
C LYS A 135 7.48 -16.89 -6.35
N ARG A 136 7.04 -17.89 -5.58
CA ARG A 136 6.80 -19.29 -6.01
C ARG A 136 5.33 -19.60 -6.23
N GLY A 137 4.43 -18.83 -5.61
CA GLY A 137 2.99 -19.05 -5.64
C GLY A 137 2.30 -18.41 -6.85
N ASN A 138 1.02 -18.73 -7.00
CA ASN A 138 0.17 -18.16 -8.05
C ASN A 138 -0.85 -17.17 -7.47
N GLU A 139 -1.28 -17.38 -6.23
CA GLU A 139 -2.29 -16.57 -5.53
C GLU A 139 -1.88 -16.39 -4.07
N LEU A 140 -2.14 -15.22 -3.53
CA LEU A 140 -2.14 -14.94 -2.09
C LEU A 140 -3.56 -14.61 -1.67
N VAL A 141 -4.03 -15.22 -0.60
CA VAL A 141 -5.35 -14.93 0.00
C VAL A 141 -5.11 -14.25 1.34
N PHE A 142 -5.67 -13.05 1.50
CA PHE A 142 -5.66 -12.30 2.77
C PHE A 142 -7.05 -12.30 3.40
N LYS A 143 -7.12 -12.49 4.71
CA LYS A 143 -8.36 -12.41 5.48
C LYS A 143 -8.22 -11.47 6.66
N GLY A 144 -9.29 -10.73 6.92
CA GLY A 144 -9.36 -9.83 8.07
C GLY A 144 -10.80 -9.50 8.43
N THR A 145 -11.02 -9.13 9.69
CA THR A 145 -12.35 -8.80 10.22
C THR A 145 -12.45 -7.31 10.51
N SER A 146 -13.49 -6.65 9.99
CA SER A 146 -13.74 -5.23 10.20
C SER A 146 -14.26 -4.94 11.63
N ALA A 147 -14.16 -3.70 12.06
CA ALA A 147 -14.75 -3.22 13.32
C ALA A 147 -16.27 -3.47 13.41
N ARG A 148 -16.95 -3.71 12.27
CA ARG A 148 -18.38 -4.09 12.20
C ARG A 148 -18.60 -5.60 12.22
N GLY A 149 -17.56 -6.41 12.43
CA GLY A 149 -17.63 -7.87 12.48
C GLY A 149 -17.70 -8.56 11.10
N THR A 150 -17.49 -7.84 9.99
CA THR A 150 -17.49 -8.44 8.66
C THR A 150 -16.14 -9.07 8.36
N LEU A 151 -16.10 -10.39 8.20
CA LEU A 151 -14.94 -11.10 7.67
C LEU A 151 -14.85 -10.87 6.16
N THR A 152 -13.71 -10.36 5.68
CA THR A 152 -13.42 -10.25 4.26
C THR A 152 -12.31 -11.20 3.83
N THR A 153 -12.35 -11.58 2.56
CA THR A 153 -11.33 -12.41 1.92
C THR A 153 -10.95 -11.76 0.61
N ASP A 154 -9.67 -11.44 0.46
CA ASP A 154 -9.08 -10.80 -0.72
C ASP A 154 -8.07 -11.75 -1.37
N SER A 155 -8.27 -12.01 -2.67
CA SER A 155 -7.36 -12.86 -3.45
C SER A 155 -6.54 -12.01 -4.40
N TYR A 156 -5.23 -12.08 -4.25
CA TYR A 156 -4.24 -11.36 -5.08
C TYR A 156 -3.56 -12.34 -6.03
N SER A 157 -3.50 -11.97 -7.31
CA SER A 157 -2.66 -12.68 -8.27
C SER A 157 -1.18 -12.40 -7.99
N LEU A 158 -0.35 -13.43 -8.00
CA LEU A 158 1.10 -13.29 -7.86
C LEU A 158 1.82 -13.22 -9.22
N LYS A 159 1.05 -13.11 -10.33
CA LYS A 159 1.61 -12.96 -11.67
C LYS A 159 2.40 -11.65 -11.77
N GLY A 160 3.70 -11.78 -12.01
CA GLY A 160 4.61 -10.64 -12.16
C GLY A 160 5.35 -10.24 -10.88
N VAL A 161 4.97 -10.76 -9.71
CA VAL A 161 5.60 -10.38 -8.42
C VAL A 161 7.12 -10.62 -8.42
N THR A 162 7.62 -11.69 -9.01
CA THR A 162 9.06 -11.97 -9.09
C THR A 162 9.83 -10.90 -9.88
N ALA A 163 9.27 -10.46 -11.01
CA ALA A 163 9.87 -9.38 -11.82
C ALA A 163 9.77 -8.03 -11.11
N ALA A 164 8.63 -7.75 -10.46
CA ALA A 164 8.44 -6.54 -9.66
C ALA A 164 9.43 -6.48 -8.49
N MET A 165 9.63 -7.57 -7.75
CA MET A 165 10.61 -7.67 -6.65
C MET A 165 12.04 -7.49 -7.15
N LYS A 166 12.41 -8.06 -8.30
CA LYS A 166 13.74 -7.83 -8.89
C LYS A 166 13.99 -6.34 -9.20
N SER A 167 12.98 -5.65 -9.71
CA SER A 167 13.05 -4.22 -9.97
C SER A 167 13.09 -3.40 -8.68
N LEU A 168 12.33 -3.80 -7.67
CA LEU A 168 12.33 -3.20 -6.33
C LEU A 168 13.72 -3.30 -5.69
N ASP A 169 14.34 -4.50 -5.73
CA ASP A 169 15.70 -4.76 -5.23
C ASP A 169 16.74 -3.89 -5.96
N ALA A 170 16.60 -3.70 -7.27
CA ALA A 170 17.52 -2.87 -8.06
C ALA A 170 17.37 -1.37 -7.76
N ALA A 171 16.15 -0.89 -7.56
CA ALA A 171 15.89 0.52 -7.27
C ALA A 171 16.24 0.91 -5.83
N CYS A 172 16.00 0.03 -4.87
CA CYS A 172 16.30 0.21 -3.45
C CYS A 172 17.10 -1.01 -2.94
N PRO A 173 18.40 -1.11 -3.26
CA PRO A 173 19.24 -2.22 -2.79
C PRO A 173 19.35 -2.23 -1.28
N ALA A 174 19.71 -3.39 -0.71
CA ALA A 174 20.12 -3.48 0.68
C ALA A 174 21.34 -2.60 0.92
N PRO A 175 21.49 -2.01 2.11
CA PRO A 175 22.67 -1.26 2.50
C PRO A 175 23.92 -2.14 2.53
#